data_7215cd89fa32cdc741e9d8fbcecf5d55
#
_entry.id   7215cd89fa32cdc741e9d8fbcecf5d55
#
_cell.length_a   1.000
_cell.length_b   1.000
_cell.length_c   1.000
_cell.angle_alpha   90.00
_cell.angle_beta   90.00
_cell.angle_gamma   90.00
#
_symmetry.space_group_name_H-M   'P 1'
#
loop_
_entity.id
_entity.type
_entity.pdbx_description
1 polymer ?
#
loop_
_entity_poly.entity_id
_entity_poly.type
_entity_poly.pdbx_seq_one_letter_code
_entity_poly.pdbx_strand_id
1 'polypeptide(L)'
;MILTCIIVGRVLLAIDLVSKYMAQYMLIGTDIPLIGDWLGITYTENDGGPYGWLGGNTTLLIIASIIAIVVLCVVLYYFRKVKYAPIALSIVAAGALGNFYDRIFFGYVRDMIRVSIGDFSLTNFVCNIADIYLWIGIILFAIIILFFYKEDKVSAEDAEDKSNSNDVHN
;
A
#
# COMPACT_ATOMS: atom_id res chain seq x y z
N MET A 1 12.99 -14.15 -6.79
CA MET A 1 12.39 -13.14 -5.91
C MET A 1 12.02 -11.83 -6.63
N ILE A 2 12.94 -11.16 -7.36
CA ILE A 2 12.65 -9.90 -8.08
C ILE A 2 11.48 -10.07 -9.06
N LEU A 3 11.52 -11.11 -9.90
CA LEU A 3 10.43 -11.38 -10.85
C LEU A 3 9.08 -11.57 -10.14
N THR A 4 9.06 -12.29 -9.03
CA THR A 4 7.85 -12.48 -8.21
C THR A 4 7.30 -11.15 -7.70
N CYS A 5 8.15 -10.26 -7.18
CA CYS A 5 7.74 -8.92 -6.72
C CYS A 5 7.14 -8.08 -7.85
N ILE A 6 7.76 -8.11 -9.04
CA ILE A 6 7.25 -7.40 -10.22
C ILE A 6 5.89 -7.95 -10.65
N ILE A 7 5.73 -9.28 -10.68
CA ILE A 7 4.46 -9.90 -11.06
C ILE A 7 3.37 -9.56 -10.05
N VAL A 8 3.64 -9.73 -8.75
CA VAL A 8 2.69 -9.40 -7.67
C VAL A 8 2.28 -7.93 -7.76
N GLY A 9 3.24 -7.02 -7.82
CA GLY A 9 2.94 -5.59 -7.91
C GLY A 9 2.08 -5.22 -9.13
N ARG A 10 2.40 -5.77 -10.31
CA ARG A 10 1.63 -5.52 -11.53
C ARG A 10 0.22 -6.09 -11.49
N VAL A 11 0.07 -7.31 -10.97
CA VAL A 11 -1.25 -7.96 -10.87
C VAL A 11 -2.14 -7.19 -9.89
N LEU A 12 -1.62 -6.82 -8.72
CA LEU A 12 -2.37 -6.06 -7.73
C LEU A 12 -2.74 -4.66 -8.24
N LEU A 13 -1.82 -3.96 -8.91
CA LEU A 13 -2.10 -2.68 -9.56
C LEU A 13 -3.19 -2.81 -10.63
N ALA A 14 -3.14 -3.85 -11.46
CA ALA A 14 -4.16 -4.10 -12.46
C ALA A 14 -5.54 -4.36 -11.83
N ILE A 15 -5.59 -5.15 -10.75
CA ILE A 15 -6.83 -5.40 -10.01
C ILE A 15 -7.40 -4.09 -9.44
N ASP A 16 -6.57 -3.23 -8.84
CA ASP A 16 -7.01 -1.94 -8.32
C ASP A 16 -7.59 -1.05 -9.44
N LEU A 17 -6.84 -0.86 -10.54
CA LEU A 17 -7.28 -0.01 -11.64
C LEU A 17 -8.57 -0.53 -12.31
N VAL A 18 -8.69 -1.84 -12.49
CA VAL A 18 -9.90 -2.46 -13.05
C VAL A 18 -11.09 -2.28 -12.10
N SER A 19 -10.90 -2.52 -10.80
CA SER A 19 -11.97 -2.35 -9.82
C SER A 19 -12.47 -0.91 -9.75
N LYS A 20 -11.55 0.07 -9.77
CA LYS A 20 -11.88 1.50 -9.81
C LYS A 20 -12.65 1.89 -11.08
N TYR A 21 -12.22 1.35 -12.23
CA TYR A 21 -12.93 1.57 -13.49
C TYR A 21 -14.33 0.96 -13.44
N MET A 22 -14.48 -0.27 -12.96
CA MET A 22 -15.80 -0.91 -12.82
C MET A 22 -16.69 -0.15 -11.83
N ALA A 23 -16.15 0.30 -10.70
CA ALA A 23 -16.91 1.08 -9.73
C ALA A 23 -17.42 2.41 -10.33
N GLN A 24 -16.57 3.12 -11.04
CA GLN A 24 -16.94 4.36 -11.74
C GLN A 24 -18.04 4.11 -12.77
N TYR A 25 -18.01 3.01 -13.50
CA TYR A 25 -18.99 2.74 -14.53
C TYR A 25 -20.33 2.21 -13.99
N MET A 26 -20.29 1.40 -12.92
CA MET A 26 -21.46 0.64 -12.43
C MET A 26 -22.11 1.23 -11.19
N LEU A 27 -21.38 2.03 -10.40
CA LEU A 27 -21.84 2.43 -9.05
C LEU A 27 -22.11 3.92 -8.89
N ILE A 28 -21.97 4.73 -9.96
CA ILE A 28 -22.33 6.17 -9.88
C ILE A 28 -23.78 6.32 -9.47
N GLY A 29 -23.99 7.07 -8.37
CA GLY A 29 -25.33 7.33 -7.84
C GLY A 29 -25.97 6.14 -7.12
N THR A 30 -25.21 5.08 -6.85
CA THR A 30 -25.70 3.89 -6.14
C THR A 30 -25.03 3.76 -4.75
N ASP A 31 -25.75 3.19 -3.80
CA ASP A 31 -25.22 2.74 -2.52
C ASP A 31 -25.85 1.37 -2.21
N ILE A 32 -25.04 0.33 -2.26
CA ILE A 32 -25.47 -1.06 -2.11
C ILE A 32 -24.95 -1.56 -0.77
N PRO A 33 -25.81 -1.78 0.23
CA PRO A 33 -25.41 -2.40 1.49
C PRO A 33 -25.04 -3.85 1.26
N LEU A 34 -23.89 -4.28 1.82
CA LEU A 34 -23.41 -5.67 1.78
C LEU A 34 -23.63 -6.40 3.10
N ILE A 35 -23.29 -5.75 4.21
CA ILE A 35 -23.43 -6.31 5.56
C ILE A 35 -24.02 -5.25 6.48
N GLY A 36 -25.33 -5.33 6.72
CA GLY A 36 -26.04 -4.31 7.48
C GLY A 36 -25.73 -2.92 6.93
N ASP A 37 -25.68 -1.95 7.82
CA ASP A 37 -25.36 -0.55 7.44
C ASP A 37 -23.86 -0.25 7.53
N TRP A 38 -23.05 -1.18 8.07
CA TRP A 38 -21.66 -0.90 8.35
C TRP A 38 -20.71 -1.15 7.16
N LEU A 39 -21.07 -1.99 6.19
CA LEU A 39 -20.27 -2.24 4.98
C LEU A 39 -21.16 -2.16 3.75
N GLY A 40 -20.75 -1.38 2.78
CA GLY A 40 -21.44 -1.23 1.50
C GLY A 40 -20.49 -0.96 0.34
N ILE A 41 -21.07 -0.95 -0.85
CA ILE A 41 -20.39 -0.57 -2.09
C ILE A 41 -21.08 0.70 -2.63
N THR A 42 -20.29 1.70 -2.93
CA THR A 42 -20.72 2.96 -3.52
C THR A 42 -19.66 3.48 -4.49
N TYR A 43 -19.86 4.64 -5.06
CA TYR A 43 -18.81 5.33 -5.81
C TYR A 43 -18.65 6.74 -5.29
N THR A 44 -17.42 7.11 -4.94
CA THR A 44 -17.10 8.45 -4.44
C THR A 44 -15.78 8.93 -5.06
N GLU A 45 -15.77 10.20 -5.49
CA GLU A 45 -14.57 10.90 -5.94
C GLU A 45 -13.92 11.60 -4.74
N ASN A 46 -12.74 11.11 -4.34
CA ASN A 46 -12.01 11.61 -3.18
C ASN A 46 -10.88 12.55 -3.62
N ASP A 47 -11.13 13.85 -3.54
CA ASP A 47 -10.20 14.92 -3.91
C ASP A 47 -9.46 15.53 -2.71
N GLY A 48 -9.82 15.13 -1.48
CA GLY A 48 -9.31 15.71 -0.23
C GLY A 48 -8.43 14.80 0.61
N GLY A 49 -8.13 13.58 0.16
CA GLY A 49 -7.45 12.56 0.97
C GLY A 49 -8.32 12.06 2.12
N PRO A 50 -7.75 11.38 3.13
CA PRO A 50 -8.52 10.83 4.23
C PRO A 50 -9.38 11.90 4.90
N TYR A 51 -10.68 11.66 5.03
CA TYR A 51 -11.67 12.56 5.64
C TYR A 51 -11.79 13.93 4.99
N GLY A 52 -11.29 14.15 3.76
CA GLY A 52 -11.37 15.46 3.11
C GLY A 52 -10.51 16.56 3.74
N TRP A 53 -9.55 16.22 4.59
CA TRP A 53 -8.75 17.18 5.36
C TRP A 53 -7.94 18.16 4.51
N LEU A 54 -7.59 17.79 3.29
CA LEU A 54 -6.79 18.62 2.39
C LEU A 54 -7.64 19.40 1.37
N GLY A 55 -8.96 19.36 1.52
CA GLY A 55 -9.92 20.27 0.91
C GLY A 55 -9.74 20.53 -0.59
N GLY A 56 -9.69 19.48 -1.42
CA GLY A 56 -9.62 19.63 -2.88
C GLY A 56 -8.26 20.09 -3.42
N ASN A 57 -7.20 20.11 -2.59
CA ASN A 57 -5.85 20.46 -3.06
C ASN A 57 -5.14 19.26 -3.68
N THR A 58 -5.59 18.87 -4.88
CA THR A 58 -5.05 17.73 -5.63
C THR A 58 -3.56 17.86 -5.87
N THR A 59 -3.04 19.06 -6.10
CA THR A 59 -1.59 19.29 -6.30
C THR A 59 -0.78 18.86 -5.08
N LEU A 60 -1.23 19.21 -3.88
CA LEU A 60 -0.58 18.79 -2.63
C LEU A 60 -0.60 17.28 -2.47
N LEU A 61 -1.73 16.64 -2.80
CA LEU A 61 -1.86 15.19 -2.74
C LEU A 61 -0.98 14.46 -3.77
N ILE A 62 -0.78 15.03 -4.95
CA ILE A 62 0.17 14.51 -5.95
C ILE A 62 1.60 14.60 -5.42
N ILE A 63 2.00 15.76 -4.88
CA ILE A 63 3.33 15.94 -4.31
C ILE A 63 3.57 14.95 -3.16
N ALA A 64 2.61 14.80 -2.25
CA ALA A 64 2.69 13.83 -1.14
C ALA A 64 2.82 12.39 -1.67
N SER A 65 2.10 12.03 -2.73
CA SER A 65 2.21 10.70 -3.35
C SER A 65 3.57 10.46 -3.98
N ILE A 66 4.17 11.48 -4.63
CA ILE A 66 5.54 11.39 -5.17
C ILE A 66 6.54 11.17 -4.03
N ILE A 67 6.44 11.94 -2.96
CA ILE A 67 7.32 11.80 -1.79
C ILE A 67 7.18 10.39 -1.21
N ALA A 68 5.95 9.89 -1.04
CA ALA A 68 5.70 8.55 -0.52
C ALA A 68 6.33 7.46 -1.41
N ILE A 69 6.23 7.59 -2.73
CA ILE A 69 6.85 6.65 -3.68
C ILE A 69 8.38 6.71 -3.60
N VAL A 70 8.97 7.89 -3.49
CA VAL A 70 10.43 8.04 -3.31
C VAL A 70 10.88 7.38 -2.01
N VAL A 71 10.19 7.64 -0.90
CA VAL A 71 10.47 6.99 0.40
C VAL A 71 10.36 5.47 0.27
N LEU A 72 9.32 4.97 -0.40
CA LEU A 72 9.15 3.53 -0.65
C LEU A 72 10.32 2.93 -1.44
N CYS A 73 10.81 3.63 -2.47
CA CYS A 73 12.00 3.19 -3.23
C CYS A 73 13.26 3.12 -2.34
N VAL A 74 13.45 4.10 -1.47
CA VAL A 74 14.56 4.13 -0.50
C VAL A 74 14.43 2.94 0.48
N VAL A 75 13.25 2.74 1.06
CA VAL A 75 12.98 1.61 1.97
C VAL A 75 13.23 0.27 1.25
N LEU A 76 12.73 0.11 0.03
CA LEU A 76 12.94 -1.09 -0.78
C LEU A 76 14.44 -1.33 -1.05
N TYR A 77 15.21 -0.28 -1.33
CA TYR A 77 16.64 -0.40 -1.52
C TYR A 77 17.37 -0.90 -0.26
N TYR A 78 17.04 -0.37 0.92
CA TYR A 78 17.66 -0.78 2.19
C TYR A 78 17.27 -2.20 2.59
N PHE A 79 16.00 -2.58 2.41
CA PHE A 79 15.48 -3.88 2.85
C PHE A 79 15.42 -4.95 1.76
N ARG A 80 16.00 -4.69 0.57
CA ARG A 80 15.97 -5.63 -0.57
C ARG A 80 16.55 -7.01 -0.30
N LYS A 81 17.45 -7.14 0.69
CA LYS A 81 18.10 -8.39 1.08
C LYS A 81 17.36 -9.12 2.20
N VAL A 82 16.49 -8.45 2.93
CA VAL A 82 15.70 -9.07 4.01
C VAL A 82 14.66 -10.00 3.39
N LYS A 83 14.62 -11.22 3.91
CA LYS A 83 13.71 -12.26 3.42
C LYS A 83 12.26 -11.76 3.44
N TYR A 84 11.55 -11.91 2.35
CA TYR A 84 10.15 -11.51 2.13
C TYR A 84 9.85 -9.98 2.16
N ALA A 85 10.74 -9.12 2.66
CA ALA A 85 10.49 -7.67 2.70
C ALA A 85 10.18 -7.07 1.31
N PRO A 86 10.87 -7.45 0.21
CA PRO A 86 10.52 -6.95 -1.11
C PRO A 86 9.11 -7.32 -1.58
N ILE A 87 8.56 -8.46 -1.14
CA ILE A 87 7.19 -8.87 -1.48
C ILE A 87 6.18 -7.94 -0.77
N ALA A 88 6.33 -7.72 0.53
CA ALA A 88 5.47 -6.81 1.29
C ALA A 88 5.52 -5.39 0.70
N LEU A 89 6.73 -4.90 0.38
CA LEU A 89 6.91 -3.58 -0.23
C LEU A 89 6.35 -3.49 -1.66
N SER A 90 6.30 -4.60 -2.41
CA SER A 90 5.65 -4.61 -3.73
C SER A 90 4.12 -4.50 -3.63
N ILE A 91 3.52 -5.00 -2.54
CA ILE A 91 2.10 -4.80 -2.24
C ILE A 91 1.84 -3.32 -1.92
N VAL A 92 2.68 -2.71 -1.08
CA VAL A 92 2.60 -1.25 -0.79
C VAL A 92 2.76 -0.44 -2.07
N ALA A 93 3.72 -0.81 -2.94
CA ALA A 93 3.95 -0.14 -4.20
C ALA A 93 2.71 -0.18 -5.12
N ALA A 94 2.02 -1.31 -5.20
CA ALA A 94 0.80 -1.43 -5.99
C ALA A 94 -0.29 -0.46 -5.50
N GLY A 95 -0.52 -0.38 -4.19
CA GLY A 95 -1.49 0.56 -3.61
C GLY A 95 -1.09 2.03 -3.83
N ALA A 96 0.17 2.37 -3.56
CA ALA A 96 0.67 3.74 -3.76
C ALA A 96 0.55 4.19 -5.21
N LEU A 97 0.94 3.32 -6.16
CA LEU A 97 0.87 3.61 -7.59
C LEU A 97 -0.58 3.68 -8.09
N GLY A 98 -1.50 2.85 -7.58
CA GLY A 98 -2.91 2.90 -7.94
C GLY A 98 -3.56 4.24 -7.57
N ASN A 99 -3.35 4.70 -6.33
CA ASN A 99 -3.85 6.00 -5.87
C ASN A 99 -3.13 7.18 -6.53
N PHE A 100 -1.84 7.04 -6.84
CA PHE A 100 -1.09 8.05 -7.58
C PHE A 100 -1.58 8.18 -9.03
N TYR A 101 -1.84 7.04 -9.71
CA TYR A 101 -2.42 7.02 -11.05
C TYR A 101 -3.72 7.82 -11.10
N ASP A 102 -4.64 7.57 -10.18
CA ASP A 102 -5.92 8.27 -10.14
C ASP A 102 -5.73 9.79 -9.98
N ARG A 103 -4.85 10.23 -9.08
CA ARG A 103 -4.58 11.66 -8.87
C ARG A 103 -4.00 12.36 -10.09
N ILE A 104 -3.12 11.70 -10.83
CA ILE A 104 -2.51 12.27 -12.04
C ILE A 104 -3.52 12.38 -13.18
N PHE A 105 -4.34 11.34 -13.41
CA PHE A 105 -5.18 11.27 -14.60
C PHE A 105 -6.60 11.82 -14.39
N PHE A 106 -7.12 11.76 -13.17
CA PHE A 106 -8.48 12.20 -12.84
C PHE A 106 -8.53 13.41 -11.90
N GLY A 107 -7.46 13.69 -11.16
CA GLY A 107 -7.44 14.77 -10.18
C GLY A 107 -8.01 14.37 -8.80
N TYR A 108 -8.54 13.16 -8.67
CA TYR A 108 -9.11 12.59 -7.45
C TYR A 108 -8.79 11.11 -7.37
N VAL A 109 -9.12 10.47 -6.26
CA VAL A 109 -9.05 9.00 -6.12
C VAL A 109 -10.47 8.44 -6.17
N ARG A 110 -10.64 7.35 -6.93
CA ARG A 110 -11.92 6.65 -7.06
C ARG A 110 -12.06 5.66 -5.91
N ASP A 111 -12.97 5.96 -4.99
CA ASP A 111 -13.27 5.12 -3.83
C ASP A 111 -14.59 4.38 -4.01
N MET A 112 -14.69 3.14 -3.46
CA MET A 112 -15.86 2.30 -3.70
C MET A 112 -16.32 1.46 -2.52
N ILE A 113 -15.53 1.32 -1.48
CA ILE A 113 -15.83 0.50 -0.31
C ILE A 113 -16.24 1.43 0.82
N ARG A 114 -17.54 1.49 1.12
CA ARG A 114 -18.08 2.28 2.22
C ARG A 114 -18.00 1.47 3.52
N VAL A 115 -17.37 2.07 4.52
CA VAL A 115 -17.31 1.54 5.89
C VAL A 115 -17.96 2.56 6.83
N SER A 116 -18.95 2.13 7.58
CA SER A 116 -19.71 2.95 8.54
C SER A 116 -19.72 2.26 9.89
N ILE A 117 -19.15 2.88 10.93
CA ILE A 117 -19.06 2.27 12.26
C ILE A 117 -19.84 3.15 13.25
N GLY A 118 -21.08 2.76 13.54
CA GLY A 118 -21.97 3.50 14.45
C GLY A 118 -22.48 4.81 13.87
N ASP A 119 -23.12 5.61 14.71
CA ASP A 119 -23.79 6.85 14.32
C ASP A 119 -22.87 8.09 14.25
N PHE A 120 -21.56 7.91 14.47
CA PHE A 120 -20.59 9.01 14.41
C PHE A 120 -20.15 9.27 12.97
N SER A 121 -20.30 10.49 12.49
CA SER A 121 -19.89 10.92 11.15
C SER A 121 -18.37 10.71 10.87
N LEU A 122 -17.55 10.73 11.91
CA LEU A 122 -16.09 10.48 11.82
C LEU A 122 -15.73 9.02 11.57
N THR A 123 -16.66 8.09 11.72
CA THR A 123 -16.45 6.65 11.50
C THR A 123 -16.95 6.18 10.15
N ASN A 124 -17.50 7.09 9.35
CA ASN A 124 -17.96 6.80 8.01
C ASN A 124 -16.90 7.25 7.02
N PHE A 125 -16.31 6.30 6.31
CA PHE A 125 -15.33 6.59 5.26
C PHE A 125 -15.54 5.68 4.06
N VAL A 126 -15.10 6.14 2.90
CA VAL A 126 -15.06 5.34 1.68
C VAL A 126 -13.60 5.16 1.31
N CYS A 127 -13.21 3.95 0.94
CA CYS A 127 -11.87 3.59 0.55
C CYS A 127 -11.89 2.73 -0.71
N ASN A 128 -10.72 2.36 -1.20
CA ASN A 128 -10.55 1.54 -2.39
C ASN A 128 -9.60 0.34 -2.11
N ILE A 129 -9.41 -0.50 -3.11
CA ILE A 129 -8.57 -1.70 -2.99
C ILE A 129 -7.08 -1.32 -2.78
N ALA A 130 -6.60 -0.22 -3.38
CA ALA A 130 -5.24 0.26 -3.15
C ALA A 130 -4.98 0.60 -1.68
N ASP A 131 -5.97 1.17 -0.98
CA ASP A 131 -5.84 1.47 0.46
C ASP A 131 -5.72 0.19 1.29
N ILE A 132 -6.46 -0.86 0.93
CA ILE A 132 -6.32 -2.19 1.56
C ILE A 132 -4.91 -2.75 1.33
N TYR A 133 -4.36 -2.61 0.12
CA TYR A 133 -2.99 -3.03 -0.17
C TYR A 133 -1.96 -2.26 0.64
N LEU A 134 -2.13 -0.95 0.81
CA LEU A 134 -1.26 -0.13 1.66
C LEU A 134 -1.26 -0.65 3.11
N TRP A 135 -2.42 -0.87 3.70
CA TRP A 135 -2.52 -1.39 5.06
C TRP A 135 -1.93 -2.79 5.20
N ILE A 136 -2.31 -3.73 4.35
CA ILE A 136 -1.80 -5.10 4.39
C ILE A 136 -0.29 -5.12 4.18
N GLY A 137 0.23 -4.40 3.19
CA GLY A 137 1.64 -4.37 2.87
C GLY A 137 2.49 -3.76 3.99
N ILE A 138 2.03 -2.67 4.61
CA ILE A 138 2.72 -2.03 5.75
C ILE A 138 2.73 -2.96 6.96
N ILE A 139 1.61 -3.58 7.30
CA ILE A 139 1.51 -4.52 8.43
C ILE A 139 2.43 -5.73 8.19
N LEU A 140 2.39 -6.33 6.99
CA LEU A 140 3.27 -7.44 6.63
C LEU A 140 4.74 -7.03 6.70
N PHE A 141 5.10 -5.86 6.18
CA PHE A 141 6.46 -5.35 6.26
C PHE A 141 6.92 -5.17 7.71
N ALA A 142 6.08 -4.59 8.58
CA ALA A 142 6.38 -4.44 10.00
C ALA A 142 6.60 -5.81 10.69
N ILE A 143 5.73 -6.79 10.42
CA ILE A 143 5.89 -8.16 10.94
C ILE A 143 7.20 -8.78 10.45
N ILE A 144 7.51 -8.66 9.17
CA ILE A 144 8.74 -9.20 8.59
C ILE A 144 9.98 -8.59 9.25
N ILE A 145 9.99 -7.27 9.46
CA ILE A 145 11.13 -6.61 10.12
C ILE A 145 11.27 -7.08 11.57
N LEU A 146 10.19 -7.23 12.31
CA LEU A 146 10.23 -7.66 13.70
C LEU A 146 10.79 -9.09 13.87
N PHE A 147 10.46 -10.00 12.95
CA PHE A 147 10.82 -11.42 13.09
C PHE A 147 12.06 -11.82 12.29
N PHE A 148 12.28 -11.29 11.09
CA PHE A 148 13.34 -11.78 10.17
C PHE A 148 14.56 -10.85 10.09
N TYR A 149 14.42 -9.55 10.36
CA TYR A 149 15.58 -8.65 10.29
C TYR A 149 16.65 -8.96 11.33
N LYS A 150 16.26 -9.43 12.51
CA LYS A 150 17.19 -9.79 13.60
C LYS A 150 17.94 -11.08 13.30
N GLU A 151 17.28 -12.06 12.69
CA GLU A 151 17.92 -13.34 12.30
C GLU A 151 18.96 -13.14 11.19
N ASP A 152 18.66 -12.34 10.18
CA ASP A 152 19.58 -12.03 9.09
C ASP A 152 20.84 -11.32 9.60
N LYS A 153 20.72 -10.47 10.61
CA LYS A 153 21.85 -9.73 11.20
C LYS A 153 22.76 -10.64 12.02
N VAL A 154 22.19 -11.48 12.88
CA VAL A 154 22.96 -12.47 13.68
C VAL A 154 23.69 -13.44 12.77
N SER A 155 23.03 -13.95 11.73
CA SER A 155 23.64 -14.88 10.76
C SER A 155 24.81 -14.24 9.97
N ALA A 156 24.75 -12.93 9.72
CA ALA A 156 25.82 -12.20 9.04
C ALA A 156 27.03 -11.97 9.98
N GLU A 157 26.81 -11.63 11.23
CA GLU A 157 27.84 -11.44 12.27
C GLU A 157 28.57 -12.77 12.54
N ASP A 158 27.84 -13.88 12.68
CA ASP A 158 28.43 -15.23 12.87
C ASP A 158 29.25 -15.71 11.66
N ALA A 159 28.89 -15.29 10.45
CA ALA A 159 29.65 -15.63 9.25
C ALA A 159 30.95 -14.82 9.16
N GLU A 160 30.94 -13.56 9.58
CA GLU A 160 32.12 -12.68 9.60
C GLU A 160 33.15 -13.09 10.66
N ASP A 161 32.68 -13.49 11.86
CA ASP A 161 33.54 -14.02 12.93
C ASP A 161 34.23 -15.32 12.54
N LYS A 162 33.53 -16.23 11.84
CA LYS A 162 34.10 -17.46 11.35
C LYS A 162 35.14 -17.23 10.23
N SER A 163 34.96 -16.23 9.39
CA SER A 163 35.90 -15.83 8.37
C SER A 163 37.21 -15.30 9.00
N ASN A 164 37.08 -14.37 9.96
CA ASN A 164 38.21 -13.77 10.64
C ASN A 164 39.02 -14.78 11.47
N SER A 165 38.35 -15.77 12.09
CA SER A 165 39.05 -16.82 12.86
C SER A 165 39.87 -17.77 11.99
N ASN A 166 39.48 -18.01 10.74
CA ASN A 166 40.23 -18.85 9.80
C ASN A 166 41.44 -18.13 9.23
N ASP A 167 41.42 -16.81 9.09
CA ASP A 167 42.55 -16.02 8.57
C ASP A 167 43.67 -15.82 9.62
N VAL A 168 43.38 -16.01 10.91
CA VAL A 168 44.38 -15.91 11.99
C VAL A 168 45.17 -17.21 12.21
N HIS A 169 44.69 -18.33 11.65
CA HIS A 169 45.33 -19.65 11.80
C HIS A 169 46.08 -20.15 10.55
N ASN A 170 46.21 -19.35 9.51
CA ASN A 170 47.04 -19.56 8.33
C ASN A 170 48.20 -18.56 8.28
#